data_8343565af17859f6352f59b3111eb12b
#
_entry.id   8343565af17859f6352f59b3111eb12b
#
_cell.length_a   1.000
_cell.length_b   1.000
_cell.length_c   1.000
_cell.angle_alpha   90.00
_cell.angle_beta   90.00
_cell.angle_gamma   90.00
#
_symmetry.space_group_name_H-M   'P 1'
#
loop_
_entity.id
_entity.type
_entity.pdbx_description
1 polymer ?
#
loop_
_entity_poly.entity_id
_entity_poly.type
_entity_poly.pdbx_seq_one_letter_code
_entity_poly.pdbx_strand_id
1 'polypeptide(L)'
;MNWIFAVLCVLMIHGCAWFKPAAPPPDPPMTLVVGPVSLDAPVTSPSDLYTFEQDPTPDVAPQIMTQLFDEVELAGQRLLTEELARQPGFLVVPFAEARRLQTNQHPTRHPRGREDLTALGRDADADIVLTGRIVDYGIVRWQYWVPGLLVSMMAETLIVGAATEFNPVAMIAVAASELVTDVPFWWGGAYLLGWALRPVGVQVEAIQVRGCPGNLWEEEVVVMLVRDETLKQFPADQHRRKDIQLAANLSRAMTEIADHAGRELRLSPCSTAHATNE
;
A
#
# COMPACT_ATOMS: atom_id res chain seq x y z
N MET A 1 13.21 39.87 5.59
CA MET A 1 12.24 39.13 6.43
C MET A 1 10.88 38.87 5.77
N ASN A 2 10.53 39.54 4.68
CA ASN A 2 9.21 39.41 4.03
C ASN A 2 9.11 38.31 2.96
N TRP A 3 10.23 37.74 2.48
CA TRP A 3 10.22 36.73 1.42
C TRP A 3 9.91 35.30 1.93
N ILE A 4 10.32 35.00 3.15
CA ILE A 4 10.05 33.67 3.79
C ILE A 4 8.54 33.50 4.03
N PHE A 5 7.85 34.59 4.42
CA PHE A 5 6.39 34.57 4.57
C PHE A 5 5.65 34.33 3.24
N ALA A 6 6.15 34.91 2.14
CA ALA A 6 5.55 34.70 0.81
C ALA A 6 5.69 33.26 0.32
N VAL A 7 6.83 32.62 0.54
CA VAL A 7 7.06 31.22 0.17
C VAL A 7 6.20 30.28 1.04
N LEU A 8 6.08 30.53 2.34
CA LEU A 8 5.19 29.76 3.22
C LEU A 8 3.71 29.91 2.83
N CYS A 9 3.26 31.11 2.46
CA CYS A 9 1.90 31.35 1.98
C CYS A 9 1.60 30.63 0.65
N VAL A 10 2.57 30.57 -0.27
CA VAL A 10 2.40 29.84 -1.55
C VAL A 10 2.31 28.33 -1.31
N LEU A 11 3.07 27.78 -0.38
CA LEU A 11 2.98 26.36 0.00
C LEU A 11 1.65 26.03 0.71
N MET A 12 1.09 26.94 1.49
CA MET A 12 -0.21 26.75 2.16
C MET A 12 -1.40 26.83 1.20
N ILE A 13 -1.30 27.60 0.10
CA ILE A 13 -2.40 27.76 -0.87
C ILE A 13 -2.53 26.54 -1.78
N HIS A 14 -1.46 25.78 -2.01
CA HIS A 14 -1.50 24.53 -2.78
C HIS A 14 -1.96 23.32 -1.96
N GLY A 15 -2.10 23.45 -0.65
CA GLY A 15 -2.58 22.41 0.27
C GLY A 15 -4.11 22.28 0.39
N CYS A 16 -4.89 23.12 -0.30
CA CYS A 16 -6.33 22.86 -0.44
C CYS A 16 -6.53 21.73 -1.43
N ALA A 17 -6.19 20.50 -1.01
CA ALA A 17 -6.62 19.30 -1.67
C ALA A 17 -8.13 19.41 -1.90
N TRP A 18 -8.53 19.36 -3.11
CA TRP A 18 -9.90 19.38 -3.56
C TRP A 18 -10.68 18.31 -2.83
N PHE A 19 -11.47 18.72 -1.87
CA PHE A 19 -12.54 17.88 -1.34
C PHE A 19 -13.52 17.64 -2.48
N LYS A 20 -13.22 16.63 -3.32
CA LYS A 20 -14.28 16.08 -4.16
C LYS A 20 -15.35 15.52 -3.20
N PRO A 21 -16.59 16.06 -3.22
CA PRO A 21 -17.64 15.46 -2.43
C PRO A 21 -17.72 13.98 -2.82
N ALA A 22 -17.76 13.10 -1.82
CA ALA A 22 -17.97 11.68 -2.07
C ALA A 22 -19.20 11.52 -2.95
N ALA A 23 -19.05 10.83 -4.08
CA ALA A 23 -20.20 10.57 -4.91
C ALA A 23 -21.22 9.73 -4.13
N PRO A 24 -22.52 9.95 -4.30
CA PRO A 24 -23.53 9.14 -3.63
C PRO A 24 -23.29 7.66 -3.94
N PRO A 25 -23.57 6.75 -2.98
CA PRO A 25 -23.44 5.31 -3.21
C PRO A 25 -24.27 4.89 -4.41
N PRO A 26 -23.84 3.87 -5.16
CA PRO A 26 -24.61 3.34 -6.28
C PRO A 26 -25.94 2.78 -5.79
N ASP A 27 -26.98 2.97 -6.57
CA ASP A 27 -28.30 2.41 -6.33
C ASP A 27 -28.73 1.64 -7.60
N PRO A 28 -28.79 0.31 -7.62
CA PRO A 28 -28.56 -0.64 -6.53
C PRO A 28 -27.09 -0.79 -6.10
N PRO A 29 -26.81 -1.37 -4.89
CA PRO A 29 -25.44 -1.61 -4.44
C PRO A 29 -24.72 -2.59 -5.36
N MET A 30 -23.42 -2.36 -5.59
CA MET A 30 -22.57 -3.23 -6.42
C MET A 30 -22.10 -4.45 -5.64
N THR A 31 -22.18 -5.64 -6.24
CA THR A 31 -21.64 -6.86 -5.65
C THR A 31 -20.15 -7.00 -5.99
N LEU A 32 -19.31 -7.09 -4.95
CA LEU A 32 -17.86 -7.23 -5.06
C LEU A 32 -17.38 -8.58 -4.54
N VAL A 33 -16.41 -9.17 -5.23
CA VAL A 33 -15.60 -10.27 -4.69
C VAL A 33 -14.12 -9.87 -4.68
N VAL A 34 -13.45 -10.13 -3.57
CA VAL A 34 -11.99 -9.92 -3.47
C VAL A 34 -11.31 -11.21 -3.91
N GLY A 35 -10.60 -11.12 -5.01
CA GLY A 35 -9.74 -12.16 -5.56
C GLY A 35 -8.47 -12.34 -4.72
N PRO A 36 -7.51 -13.14 -5.19
CA PRO A 36 -6.25 -13.34 -4.51
C PRO A 36 -5.47 -12.03 -4.39
N VAL A 37 -4.76 -11.91 -3.27
CA VAL A 37 -3.74 -10.89 -3.06
C VAL A 37 -2.40 -11.61 -3.06
N SER A 38 -1.48 -11.24 -3.96
CA SER A 38 -0.14 -11.83 -4.04
C SER A 38 0.89 -10.99 -3.30
N LEU A 39 1.94 -11.63 -2.78
CA LEU A 39 3.11 -10.95 -2.22
C LEU A 39 4.24 -10.95 -3.26
N ASP A 40 4.36 -9.85 -4.03
CA ASP A 40 5.35 -9.67 -5.09
C ASP A 40 6.56 -8.83 -4.62
N ALA A 41 6.59 -8.47 -3.32
CA ALA A 41 7.71 -7.73 -2.75
C ALA A 41 9.01 -8.55 -2.82
N PRO A 42 10.18 -7.91 -3.05
CA PRO A 42 11.47 -8.58 -3.18
C PRO A 42 12.04 -9.01 -1.83
N VAL A 43 11.27 -9.82 -1.09
CA VAL A 43 11.66 -10.38 0.21
C VAL A 43 12.61 -11.55 -0.01
N THR A 44 13.77 -11.55 0.64
CA THR A 44 14.81 -12.56 0.45
C THR A 44 15.07 -13.42 1.67
N SER A 45 14.67 -12.94 2.85
CA SER A 45 14.89 -13.64 4.12
C SER A 45 13.64 -13.61 4.99
N PRO A 46 13.38 -14.67 5.80
CA PRO A 46 12.32 -14.65 6.81
C PRO A 46 12.46 -13.47 7.79
N SER A 47 13.69 -13.06 8.10
CA SER A 47 13.99 -11.91 8.97
C SER A 47 13.60 -10.57 8.36
N ASP A 48 13.31 -10.51 7.05
CA ASP A 48 12.73 -9.32 6.42
C ASP A 48 11.27 -9.13 6.84
N LEU A 49 10.56 -10.21 7.12
CA LEU A 49 9.13 -10.22 7.44
C LEU A 49 8.84 -10.33 8.93
N TYR A 50 9.64 -11.09 9.66
CA TYR A 50 9.36 -11.48 11.04
C TYR A 50 10.53 -11.17 11.98
N THR A 51 10.22 -10.93 13.25
CA THR A 51 11.23 -10.79 14.31
C THR A 51 11.46 -12.16 14.95
N PHE A 52 12.61 -12.76 14.67
CA PHE A 52 13.04 -14.00 15.29
C PHE A 52 13.96 -13.73 16.47
N GLU A 53 13.93 -14.58 17.51
CA GLU A 53 14.92 -14.58 18.59
C GLU A 53 16.28 -15.08 18.07
N GLN A 54 16.24 -16.06 17.16
CA GLN A 54 17.40 -16.57 16.42
C GLN A 54 17.00 -16.74 14.96
N ASP A 55 17.85 -16.30 14.03
CA ASP A 55 17.58 -16.44 12.61
C ASP A 55 17.41 -17.91 12.22
N PRO A 56 16.42 -18.22 11.35
CA PRO A 56 16.21 -19.57 10.85
C PRO A 56 17.44 -20.10 10.13
N THR A 57 17.73 -21.39 10.32
CA THR A 57 18.82 -22.04 9.59
C THR A 57 18.51 -22.15 8.09
N PRO A 58 19.53 -22.18 7.20
CA PRO A 58 19.31 -22.17 5.74
C PRO A 58 18.44 -23.30 5.20
N ASP A 59 18.40 -24.42 5.90
CA ASP A 59 17.61 -25.62 5.51
C ASP A 59 16.10 -25.46 5.79
N VAL A 60 15.72 -24.70 6.82
CA VAL A 60 14.29 -24.46 7.14
C VAL A 60 13.77 -23.11 6.63
N ALA A 61 14.66 -22.19 6.31
CA ALA A 61 14.29 -20.85 5.84
C ALA A 61 13.30 -20.85 4.65
N PRO A 62 13.43 -21.70 3.61
CA PRO A 62 12.48 -21.72 2.49
C PRO A 62 11.05 -22.13 2.89
N GLN A 63 10.92 -23.04 3.86
CA GLN A 63 9.60 -23.47 4.34
C GLN A 63 8.93 -22.36 5.13
N ILE A 64 9.70 -21.70 6.01
CA ILE A 64 9.22 -20.54 6.79
C ILE A 64 8.81 -19.41 5.84
N MET A 65 9.60 -19.10 4.81
CA MET A 65 9.25 -18.08 3.81
C MET A 65 7.91 -18.39 3.13
N THR A 66 7.71 -19.64 2.71
CA THR A 66 6.45 -20.05 2.07
C THR A 66 5.27 -19.81 3.01
N GLN A 67 5.40 -20.22 4.26
CA GLN A 67 4.35 -20.00 5.26
C GLN A 67 4.08 -18.53 5.51
N LEU A 68 5.13 -17.72 5.69
CA LEU A 68 4.98 -16.27 5.92
C LEU A 68 4.33 -15.57 4.72
N PHE A 69 4.66 -15.98 3.49
CA PHE A 69 4.01 -15.45 2.29
C PHE A 69 2.53 -15.77 2.29
N ASP A 70 2.15 -17.03 2.59
CA ASP A 70 0.75 -17.43 2.68
C ASP A 70 -0.01 -16.63 3.72
N GLU A 71 0.59 -16.41 4.87
CA GLU A 71 -0.02 -15.65 5.97
C GLU A 71 -0.26 -14.19 5.56
N VAL A 72 0.71 -13.54 4.91
CA VAL A 72 0.60 -12.15 4.45
C VAL A 72 -0.45 -12.01 3.35
N GLU A 73 -0.45 -12.91 2.35
CA GLU A 73 -1.42 -12.91 1.25
C GLU A 73 -2.85 -13.12 1.75
N LEU A 74 -3.04 -14.09 2.65
CA LEU A 74 -4.34 -14.35 3.27
C LEU A 74 -4.81 -13.18 4.16
N ALA A 75 -3.89 -12.58 4.91
CA ALA A 75 -4.20 -11.41 5.73
C ALA A 75 -4.60 -10.23 4.84
N GLY A 76 -3.87 -9.97 3.75
CA GLY A 76 -4.18 -8.91 2.79
C GLY A 76 -5.56 -9.07 2.18
N GLN A 77 -5.88 -10.27 1.66
CA GLN A 77 -7.18 -10.55 1.08
C GLN A 77 -8.33 -10.38 2.09
N ARG A 78 -8.14 -10.89 3.32
CA ARG A 78 -9.15 -10.77 4.37
C ARG A 78 -9.37 -9.31 4.79
N LEU A 79 -8.29 -8.56 5.05
CA LEU A 79 -8.37 -7.15 5.43
C LEU A 79 -9.09 -6.33 4.37
N LEU A 80 -8.72 -6.50 3.09
CA LEU A 80 -9.38 -5.79 1.99
C LEU A 80 -10.87 -6.13 1.92
N THR A 81 -11.23 -7.41 2.09
CA THR A 81 -12.64 -7.84 2.12
C THR A 81 -13.41 -7.18 3.27
N GLU A 82 -12.84 -7.15 4.47
CA GLU A 82 -13.46 -6.57 5.66
C GLU A 82 -13.61 -5.05 5.55
N GLU A 83 -12.61 -4.35 5.02
CA GLU A 83 -12.65 -2.89 4.85
C GLU A 83 -13.65 -2.48 3.76
N LEU A 84 -13.68 -3.19 2.64
CA LEU A 84 -14.67 -2.94 1.58
C LEU A 84 -16.10 -3.21 2.06
N ALA A 85 -16.32 -4.22 2.92
CA ALA A 85 -17.63 -4.51 3.50
C ALA A 85 -18.14 -3.39 4.43
N ARG A 86 -17.28 -2.51 4.91
CA ARG A 86 -17.66 -1.31 5.67
C ARG A 86 -18.03 -0.12 4.78
N GLN A 87 -17.67 -0.17 3.50
CA GLN A 87 -17.95 0.93 2.58
C GLN A 87 -19.42 0.92 2.13
N PRO A 88 -20.10 2.07 2.14
CA PRO A 88 -21.47 2.15 1.67
C PRO A 88 -21.53 1.91 0.14
N GLY A 89 -22.56 1.18 -0.29
CA GLY A 89 -22.81 0.93 -1.72
C GLY A 89 -22.18 -0.35 -2.25
N PHE A 90 -21.49 -1.14 -1.40
CA PHE A 90 -20.95 -2.44 -1.76
C PHE A 90 -21.64 -3.58 -1.03
N LEU A 91 -21.93 -4.66 -1.75
CA LEU A 91 -22.24 -5.98 -1.22
C LEU A 91 -21.03 -6.87 -1.43
N VAL A 92 -20.24 -7.08 -0.38
CA VAL A 92 -18.98 -7.82 -0.52
C VAL A 92 -19.20 -9.29 -0.21
N VAL A 93 -18.75 -10.16 -1.13
CA VAL A 93 -18.74 -11.61 -0.94
C VAL A 93 -17.83 -11.94 0.26
N PRO A 94 -18.33 -12.69 1.27
CA PRO A 94 -17.53 -13.01 2.46
C PRO A 94 -16.21 -13.71 2.10
N PHE A 95 -15.13 -13.40 2.83
CA PHE A 95 -13.80 -13.95 2.61
C PHE A 95 -13.78 -15.49 2.49
N ALA A 96 -14.48 -16.19 3.41
CA ALA A 96 -14.53 -17.66 3.40
C ALA A 96 -15.16 -18.22 2.11
N GLU A 97 -16.19 -17.56 1.58
CA GLU A 97 -16.85 -17.93 0.34
C GLU A 97 -15.95 -17.66 -0.87
N ALA A 98 -15.36 -16.48 -0.95
CA ALA A 98 -14.40 -16.13 -2.00
C ALA A 98 -13.24 -17.15 -2.06
N ARG A 99 -12.69 -17.54 -0.91
CA ARG A 99 -11.64 -18.56 -0.79
C ARG A 99 -12.11 -19.94 -1.26
N ARG A 100 -13.33 -20.34 -0.90
CA ARG A 100 -13.91 -21.61 -1.35
C ARG A 100 -14.02 -21.65 -2.88
N LEU A 101 -14.51 -20.59 -3.51
CA LEU A 101 -14.62 -20.49 -4.96
C LEU A 101 -13.24 -20.54 -5.64
N GLN A 102 -12.26 -19.82 -5.12
CA GLN A 102 -10.89 -19.83 -5.63
C GLN A 102 -10.27 -21.24 -5.58
N THR A 103 -10.42 -21.94 -4.46
CA THR A 103 -9.86 -23.31 -4.29
C THR A 103 -10.50 -24.31 -5.23
N ASN A 104 -11.80 -24.17 -5.49
CA ASN A 104 -12.53 -25.06 -6.40
C ASN A 104 -12.14 -24.84 -7.87
N GLN A 105 -11.85 -23.60 -8.27
CA GLN A 105 -11.49 -23.28 -9.65
C GLN A 105 -10.03 -23.59 -9.96
N HIS A 106 -9.13 -23.27 -9.02
CA HIS A 106 -7.70 -23.39 -9.21
C HIS A 106 -7.04 -23.93 -7.95
N PRO A 107 -6.58 -25.19 -7.96
CA PRO A 107 -5.72 -25.71 -6.90
C PRO A 107 -4.35 -25.03 -6.89
N THR A 108 -3.99 -24.28 -7.94
CA THR A 108 -2.79 -23.46 -7.99
C THR A 108 -3.05 -22.09 -7.37
N ARG A 109 -2.11 -21.63 -6.56
CA ARG A 109 -2.20 -20.52 -5.61
C ARG A 109 -2.60 -19.17 -6.20
N HIS A 110 -2.33 -18.93 -7.48
CA HIS A 110 -2.61 -17.66 -8.15
C HIS A 110 -3.38 -17.87 -9.45
N PRO A 111 -4.38 -17.01 -9.73
CA PRO A 111 -5.03 -17.00 -11.04
C PRO A 111 -3.99 -16.65 -12.12
N ARG A 112 -4.06 -17.39 -13.23
CA ARG A 112 -3.09 -17.24 -14.32
C ARG A 112 -3.39 -16.07 -15.25
N GLY A 113 -4.50 -15.36 -15.03
CA GLY A 113 -4.86 -14.23 -15.87
C GLY A 113 -6.23 -13.65 -15.58
N ARG A 114 -6.60 -12.65 -16.38
CA ARG A 114 -7.89 -11.94 -16.30
C ARG A 114 -9.09 -12.89 -16.48
N GLU A 115 -8.95 -13.92 -17.31
CA GLU A 115 -10.03 -14.89 -17.55
C GLU A 115 -10.41 -15.63 -16.28
N ASP A 116 -9.45 -16.06 -15.49
CA ASP A 116 -9.65 -16.74 -14.22
C ASP A 116 -10.35 -15.83 -13.20
N LEU A 117 -9.94 -14.55 -13.14
CA LEU A 117 -10.57 -13.56 -12.28
C LEU A 117 -12.01 -13.27 -12.71
N THR A 118 -12.26 -13.19 -14.03
CA THR A 118 -13.62 -13.02 -14.56
C THR A 118 -14.48 -14.26 -14.27
N ALA A 119 -13.92 -15.47 -14.32
CA ALA A 119 -14.60 -16.69 -13.93
C ALA A 119 -14.98 -16.68 -12.44
N LEU A 120 -14.02 -16.31 -11.56
CA LEU A 120 -14.29 -16.13 -10.14
C LEU A 120 -15.45 -15.16 -9.89
N GLY A 121 -15.47 -14.01 -10.57
CA GLY A 121 -16.53 -13.04 -10.43
C GLY A 121 -17.89 -13.59 -10.87
N ARG A 122 -17.95 -14.36 -11.97
CA ARG A 122 -19.19 -15.03 -12.42
C ARG A 122 -19.70 -16.05 -11.43
N ASP A 123 -18.79 -16.89 -10.87
CA ASP A 123 -19.17 -17.92 -9.90
C ASP A 123 -19.59 -17.33 -8.54
N ALA A 124 -19.05 -16.17 -8.21
CA ALA A 124 -19.44 -15.38 -7.04
C ALA A 124 -20.69 -14.53 -7.24
N ASP A 125 -21.29 -14.53 -8.43
CA ASP A 125 -22.39 -13.64 -8.83
C ASP A 125 -22.06 -12.16 -8.60
N ALA A 126 -20.79 -11.77 -8.78
CA ALA A 126 -20.29 -10.42 -8.52
C ALA A 126 -20.29 -9.55 -9.80
N ASP A 127 -20.46 -8.23 -9.61
CA ASP A 127 -20.33 -7.23 -10.66
C ASP A 127 -18.87 -6.89 -10.93
N ILE A 128 -18.06 -6.91 -9.85
CA ILE A 128 -16.65 -6.51 -9.87
C ILE A 128 -15.81 -7.54 -9.09
N VAL A 129 -14.62 -7.85 -9.63
CA VAL A 129 -13.55 -8.55 -8.92
C VAL A 129 -12.45 -7.56 -8.60
N LEU A 130 -12.06 -7.46 -7.33
CA LEU A 130 -10.83 -6.78 -6.94
C LEU A 130 -9.73 -7.81 -6.71
N THR A 131 -8.55 -7.58 -7.28
CA THR A 131 -7.34 -8.36 -7.01
C THR A 131 -6.23 -7.44 -6.61
N GLY A 132 -5.27 -7.92 -5.82
CA GLY A 132 -4.21 -7.08 -5.28
C GLY A 132 -2.82 -7.71 -5.38
N ARG A 133 -1.81 -6.85 -5.37
CA ARG A 133 -0.40 -7.22 -5.25
C ARG A 133 0.26 -6.40 -4.18
N ILE A 134 0.91 -7.04 -3.23
CA ILE A 134 1.74 -6.37 -2.23
C ILE A 134 3.13 -6.24 -2.85
N VAL A 135 3.44 -5.05 -3.37
CA VAL A 135 4.67 -4.79 -4.13
C VAL A 135 5.85 -4.36 -3.27
N ASP A 136 5.56 -3.84 -2.07
CA ASP A 136 6.55 -3.53 -1.04
C ASP A 136 6.10 -4.06 0.30
N TYR A 137 7.02 -4.71 1.02
CA TYR A 137 6.74 -5.23 2.35
C TYR A 137 7.99 -5.23 3.23
N GLY A 138 8.15 -4.15 3.99
CA GLY A 138 9.25 -3.99 4.96
C GLY A 138 10.60 -3.58 4.36
N ILE A 139 10.77 -3.59 3.04
CA ILE A 139 12.01 -3.21 2.37
C ILE A 139 11.94 -1.74 1.97
N VAL A 140 12.86 -0.96 2.49
CA VAL A 140 12.93 0.48 2.18
C VAL A 140 13.65 0.66 0.86
N ARG A 141 12.89 0.83 -0.22
CA ARG A 141 13.47 1.13 -1.54
C ARG A 141 14.07 2.53 -1.56
N TRP A 142 15.17 2.71 -2.30
CA TRP A 142 15.87 4.01 -2.42
C TRP A 142 14.94 5.14 -2.91
N GLN A 143 13.99 4.84 -3.77
CA GLN A 143 13.02 5.80 -4.31
C GLN A 143 12.11 6.43 -3.24
N TYR A 144 11.98 5.82 -2.06
CA TYR A 144 11.18 6.37 -0.97
C TYR A 144 11.98 7.28 -0.05
N TRP A 145 13.27 6.99 0.16
CA TRP A 145 14.06 7.73 1.12
C TRP A 145 15.00 8.76 0.46
N VAL A 146 15.46 8.53 -0.78
CA VAL A 146 16.37 9.46 -1.46
C VAL A 146 15.76 10.86 -1.64
N PRO A 147 14.48 11.03 -2.07
CA PRO A 147 13.89 12.36 -2.13
C PRO A 147 13.83 13.05 -0.76
N GLY A 148 13.51 12.32 0.30
CA GLY A 148 13.50 12.84 1.67
C GLY A 148 14.89 13.27 2.13
N LEU A 149 15.90 12.42 1.90
CA LEU A 149 17.30 12.73 2.18
C LEU A 149 17.77 13.98 1.42
N LEU A 150 17.48 14.08 0.13
CA LEU A 150 17.87 15.26 -0.66
C LEU A 150 17.23 16.54 -0.13
N VAL A 151 15.97 16.51 0.24
CA VAL A 151 15.28 17.67 0.84
C VAL A 151 15.91 18.03 2.18
N SER A 152 16.21 17.07 3.05
CA SER A 152 16.90 17.27 4.33
C SER A 152 18.27 17.91 4.11
N MET A 153 19.10 17.31 3.27
CA MET A 153 20.43 17.82 2.92
C MET A 153 20.38 19.24 2.36
N MET A 154 19.45 19.54 1.46
CA MET A 154 19.29 20.89 0.91
C MET A 154 18.92 21.90 1.99
N ALA A 155 17.97 21.56 2.86
CA ALA A 155 17.54 22.46 3.93
C ALA A 155 18.68 22.76 4.90
N GLU A 156 19.41 21.75 5.37
CA GLU A 156 20.51 21.93 6.32
C GLU A 156 21.70 22.63 5.67
N THR A 157 22.04 22.29 4.43
CA THR A 157 23.09 22.99 3.68
C THR A 157 22.76 24.46 3.50
N LEU A 158 21.49 24.83 3.25
CA LEU A 158 21.07 26.21 3.14
C LEU A 158 21.12 26.96 4.49
N ILE A 159 20.74 26.29 5.57
CA ILE A 159 20.81 26.87 6.93
C ILE A 159 22.27 27.17 7.31
N VAL A 160 23.18 26.19 7.08
CA VAL A 160 24.61 26.37 7.33
C VAL A 160 25.21 27.41 6.37
N GLY A 161 24.81 27.39 5.10
CA GLY A 161 25.20 28.41 4.12
C GLY A 161 24.88 29.82 4.62
N ALA A 162 23.63 30.03 5.07
CA ALA A 162 23.19 31.29 5.61
C ALA A 162 23.95 31.70 6.90
N ALA A 163 24.23 30.73 7.78
CA ALA A 163 24.97 30.98 9.03
C ALA A 163 26.47 31.24 8.82
N THR A 164 27.05 30.77 7.71
CA THR A 164 28.48 30.89 7.39
C THR A 164 28.79 31.80 6.21
N GLU A 165 27.84 32.69 5.86
CA GLU A 165 27.94 33.61 4.71
C GLU A 165 28.25 32.83 3.40
N PHE A 166 27.60 31.67 3.22
CA PHE A 166 27.76 30.75 2.08
C PHE A 166 29.20 30.24 1.89
N ASN A 167 29.89 29.93 2.99
CA ASN A 167 31.20 29.31 2.93
C ASN A 167 31.09 27.90 2.30
N PRO A 168 31.70 27.66 1.13
CA PRO A 168 31.53 26.39 0.39
C PRO A 168 32.13 25.20 1.15
N VAL A 169 33.16 25.39 1.94
CA VAL A 169 33.80 24.31 2.73
C VAL A 169 32.84 23.84 3.83
N ALA A 170 32.18 24.77 4.53
CA ALA A 170 31.19 24.45 5.54
C ALA A 170 29.98 23.73 4.94
N MET A 171 29.49 24.18 3.80
CA MET A 171 28.36 23.58 3.09
C MET A 171 28.66 22.15 2.64
N ILE A 172 29.86 21.91 2.05
CA ILE A 172 30.28 20.57 1.63
C ILE A 172 30.45 19.65 2.83
N ALA A 173 31.04 20.16 3.94
CA ALA A 173 31.22 19.35 5.15
C ALA A 173 29.91 18.88 5.74
N VAL A 174 28.87 19.75 5.77
CA VAL A 174 27.53 19.38 6.22
C VAL A 174 26.91 18.34 5.28
N ALA A 175 26.88 18.59 3.99
CA ALA A 175 26.34 17.64 3.02
C ALA A 175 27.02 16.26 3.11
N ALA A 176 28.35 16.21 3.32
CA ALA A 176 29.08 14.97 3.52
C ALA A 176 28.71 14.29 4.84
N SER A 177 28.52 15.05 5.93
CA SER A 177 28.11 14.46 7.23
C SER A 177 26.72 13.84 7.15
N GLU A 178 25.77 14.50 6.49
CA GLU A 178 24.42 13.99 6.24
C GLU A 178 24.44 12.62 5.54
N LEU A 179 25.25 12.49 4.48
CA LEU A 179 25.39 11.21 3.79
C LEU A 179 25.89 10.08 4.70
N VAL A 180 26.77 10.39 5.64
CA VAL A 180 27.34 9.39 6.56
C VAL A 180 26.35 9.03 7.67
N THR A 181 25.57 9.98 8.16
CA THR A 181 24.67 9.79 9.30
C THR A 181 23.28 9.33 8.87
N ASP A 182 22.73 9.92 7.82
CA ASP A 182 21.34 9.73 7.45
C ASP A 182 21.11 8.52 6.54
N VAL A 183 22.04 8.19 5.64
CA VAL A 183 21.89 7.02 4.76
C VAL A 183 21.73 5.70 5.55
N PRO A 184 22.56 5.37 6.54
CA PRO A 184 22.36 4.17 7.37
C PRO A 184 21.02 4.19 8.12
N PHE A 185 20.61 5.37 8.58
CA PHE A 185 19.36 5.57 9.30
C PHE A 185 18.14 5.25 8.43
N TRP A 186 18.07 5.80 7.22
CA TRP A 186 16.99 5.56 6.29
C TRP A 186 16.97 4.13 5.74
N TRP A 187 18.14 3.58 5.44
CA TRP A 187 18.28 2.23 4.89
C TRP A 187 17.88 1.14 5.88
N GLY A 188 18.23 1.30 7.14
CA GLY A 188 18.01 0.27 8.17
C GLY A 188 16.57 0.08 8.61
N GLY A 189 15.62 0.91 8.13
CA GLY A 189 14.25 0.91 8.64
C GLY A 189 14.18 1.29 10.12
N ALA A 190 15.07 2.20 10.55
CA ALA A 190 15.17 2.68 11.92
C ALA A 190 13.93 3.47 12.35
N TYR A 191 13.82 3.74 13.65
CA TYR A 191 12.81 4.65 14.17
C TYR A 191 13.20 6.09 13.85
N LEU A 192 12.30 6.81 13.20
CA LEU A 192 12.41 8.23 12.94
C LEU A 192 11.48 8.98 13.89
N LEU A 193 12.02 9.76 14.83
CA LEU A 193 11.24 10.54 15.81
C LEU A 193 10.19 9.69 16.56
N GLY A 194 10.52 8.44 16.85
CA GLY A 194 9.62 7.48 17.50
C GLY A 194 8.72 6.67 16.55
N TRP A 195 8.81 6.91 15.24
CA TRP A 195 8.05 6.17 14.23
C TRP A 195 8.94 5.17 13.48
N ALA A 196 8.46 3.93 13.36
CA ALA A 196 9.18 2.92 12.58
C ALA A 196 8.94 3.12 11.07
N LEU A 197 10.02 3.05 10.30
CA LEU A 197 9.96 3.04 8.85
C LEU A 197 9.76 1.59 8.38
N ARG A 198 8.54 1.23 8.00
CA ARG A 198 8.13 -0.11 7.56
C ARG A 198 7.20 0.01 6.34
N PRO A 199 7.76 0.28 5.15
CA PRO A 199 6.94 0.48 3.97
C PRO A 199 6.13 -0.77 3.63
N VAL A 200 4.86 -0.54 3.30
CA VAL A 200 3.95 -1.52 2.70
C VAL A 200 3.31 -0.83 1.50
N GLY A 201 3.60 -1.35 0.32
CA GLY A 201 3.03 -0.89 -0.94
C GLY A 201 2.05 -1.93 -1.47
N VAL A 202 0.83 -1.51 -1.79
CA VAL A 202 -0.21 -2.38 -2.31
C VAL A 202 -0.79 -1.76 -3.58
N GLN A 203 -0.83 -2.55 -4.65
CA GLN A 203 -1.53 -2.24 -5.89
C GLN A 203 -2.80 -3.07 -5.95
N VAL A 204 -3.93 -2.45 -6.28
CA VAL A 204 -5.22 -3.14 -6.45
C VAL A 204 -5.79 -2.78 -7.80
N GLU A 205 -6.31 -3.78 -8.48
CA GLU A 205 -7.02 -3.66 -9.76
C GLU A 205 -8.47 -4.12 -9.59
N ALA A 206 -9.42 -3.33 -10.11
CA ALA A 206 -10.82 -3.68 -10.18
C ALA A 206 -11.20 -4.06 -11.61
N ILE A 207 -11.73 -5.27 -11.78
CA ILE A 207 -12.14 -5.83 -13.07
C ILE A 207 -13.66 -5.92 -13.10
N GLN A 208 -14.29 -5.27 -14.07
CA GLN A 208 -15.72 -5.42 -14.29
C GLN A 208 -16.03 -6.78 -14.92
N VAL A 209 -16.95 -7.52 -14.31
CA VAL A 209 -17.37 -8.86 -14.75
C VAL A 209 -18.66 -8.81 -15.55
N ARG A 210 -19.62 -8.00 -15.09
CA ARG A 210 -20.93 -7.80 -15.73
C ARG A 210 -20.95 -6.53 -16.56
N GLY A 211 -21.61 -6.57 -17.67
CA GLY A 211 -21.69 -5.46 -18.62
C GLY A 211 -20.51 -5.48 -19.60
N CYS A 212 -19.64 -4.49 -19.58
CA CYS A 212 -18.44 -4.43 -20.42
C CYS A 212 -17.21 -4.94 -19.66
N PRO A 213 -16.82 -6.20 -19.83
CA PRO A 213 -15.66 -6.74 -19.15
C PRO A 213 -14.39 -5.94 -19.45
N GLY A 214 -13.70 -5.47 -18.42
CA GLY A 214 -12.48 -4.68 -18.59
C GLY A 214 -11.89 -4.23 -17.26
N ASN A 215 -10.73 -3.58 -17.33
CA ASN A 215 -10.16 -2.88 -16.19
C ASN A 215 -11.01 -1.63 -15.94
N LEU A 216 -11.55 -1.53 -14.72
CA LEU A 216 -12.42 -0.44 -14.31
C LEU A 216 -11.66 0.61 -13.51
N TRP A 217 -10.69 0.18 -12.70
CA TRP A 217 -9.98 1.02 -11.78
C TRP A 217 -8.69 0.33 -11.31
N GLU A 218 -7.67 1.14 -11.06
CA GLU A 218 -6.39 0.69 -10.51
C GLU A 218 -5.91 1.75 -9.51
N GLU A 219 -5.39 1.31 -8.39
CA GLU A 219 -4.89 2.17 -7.34
C GLU A 219 -3.63 1.57 -6.71
N GLU A 220 -2.68 2.43 -6.36
CA GLU A 220 -1.49 2.08 -5.59
C GLU A 220 -1.42 2.93 -4.33
N VAL A 221 -1.31 2.27 -3.19
CA VAL A 221 -1.15 2.91 -1.88
C VAL A 221 0.15 2.46 -1.25
N VAL A 222 0.94 3.42 -0.78
CA VAL A 222 2.19 3.15 -0.05
C VAL A 222 2.13 3.78 1.33
N VAL A 223 2.13 2.93 2.35
CA VAL A 223 2.22 3.34 3.76
C VAL A 223 3.65 3.13 4.24
N MET A 224 4.35 4.20 4.59
CA MET A 224 5.78 4.13 4.95
C MET A 224 6.01 4.04 6.45
N LEU A 225 5.27 4.83 7.22
CA LEU A 225 5.51 5.02 8.65
C LEU A 225 4.45 4.30 9.48
N VAL A 226 4.93 3.56 10.48
CA VAL A 226 4.06 2.97 11.50
C VAL A 226 3.66 4.07 12.49
N ARG A 227 2.37 4.23 12.72
CA ARG A 227 1.83 5.20 13.68
C ARG A 227 1.32 4.51 14.92
N ASP A 228 1.43 5.18 16.05
CA ASP A 228 0.97 4.66 17.33
C ASP A 228 -0.53 4.31 17.32
N GLU A 229 -1.34 5.08 16.57
CA GLU A 229 -2.78 4.79 16.46
C GLU A 229 -3.04 3.41 15.83
N THR A 230 -2.27 3.03 14.81
CA THR A 230 -2.42 1.73 14.13
C THR A 230 -1.91 0.57 14.98
N LEU A 231 -0.96 0.83 15.90
CA LEU A 231 -0.44 -0.18 16.81
C LEU A 231 -1.36 -0.48 18.00
N LYS A 232 -2.29 0.42 18.35
CA LYS A 232 -3.19 0.24 19.52
C LYS A 232 -4.04 -1.03 19.46
N GLN A 233 -4.26 -1.61 18.29
CA GLN A 233 -4.96 -2.88 18.12
C GLN A 233 -4.13 -4.11 18.53
N PHE A 234 -2.82 -3.94 18.75
CA PHE A 234 -1.90 -5.00 19.15
C PHE A 234 -1.44 -4.80 20.61
N PRO A 235 -1.01 -5.88 21.31
CA PRO A 235 -0.43 -5.77 22.65
C PRO A 235 0.80 -4.86 22.66
N ALA A 236 0.93 -4.03 23.69
CA ALA A 236 1.98 -3.00 23.79
C ALA A 236 3.41 -3.56 23.79
N ASP A 237 3.60 -4.75 24.36
CA ASP A 237 4.87 -5.47 24.37
C ASP A 237 5.33 -5.95 22.98
N GLN A 238 4.38 -6.03 22.03
CA GLN A 238 4.66 -6.47 20.66
C GLN A 238 4.87 -5.31 19.66
N HIS A 239 4.66 -4.06 20.05
CA HIS A 239 4.74 -2.90 19.14
C HIS A 239 6.09 -2.73 18.46
N ARG A 240 7.18 -3.29 19.04
CA ARG A 240 8.53 -3.23 18.46
C ARG A 240 8.82 -4.37 17.47
N ARG A 241 7.94 -5.36 17.39
CA ARG A 241 8.13 -6.49 16.48
C ARG A 241 7.87 -6.04 15.03
N LYS A 242 8.73 -6.48 14.11
CA LYS A 242 8.66 -6.11 12.69
C LYS A 242 7.37 -6.59 12.05
N ASP A 243 6.98 -7.83 12.29
CA ASP A 243 5.76 -8.44 11.77
C ASP A 243 4.49 -7.68 12.20
N ILE A 244 4.44 -7.24 13.45
CA ILE A 244 3.33 -6.42 13.98
C ILE A 244 3.28 -5.05 13.30
N GLN A 245 4.44 -4.42 13.10
CA GLN A 245 4.54 -3.12 12.43
C GLN A 245 4.12 -3.22 10.97
N LEU A 246 4.54 -4.29 10.27
CA LEU A 246 4.15 -4.56 8.89
C LEU A 246 2.66 -4.86 8.77
N ALA A 247 2.10 -5.68 9.68
CA ALA A 247 0.67 -5.97 9.73
C ALA A 247 -0.17 -4.70 9.96
N ALA A 248 0.29 -3.78 10.83
CA ALA A 248 -0.36 -2.50 11.08
C ALA A 248 -0.38 -1.62 9.82
N ASN A 249 0.74 -1.54 9.10
CA ASN A 249 0.81 -0.77 7.85
C ASN A 249 0.02 -1.43 6.71
N LEU A 250 -0.02 -2.77 6.63
CA LEU A 250 -0.85 -3.50 5.68
C LEU A 250 -2.34 -3.20 5.93
N SER A 251 -2.80 -3.29 7.18
CA SER A 251 -4.16 -2.94 7.55
C SER A 251 -4.52 -1.52 7.12
N ARG A 252 -3.63 -0.56 7.35
CA ARG A 252 -3.83 0.83 6.93
C ARG A 252 -3.88 0.99 5.41
N ALA A 253 -2.98 0.34 4.67
CA ALA A 253 -3.00 0.38 3.21
C ALA A 253 -4.32 -0.17 2.66
N MET A 254 -4.82 -1.27 3.21
CA MET A 254 -6.12 -1.84 2.81
C MET A 254 -7.30 -0.93 3.16
N THR A 255 -7.26 -0.22 4.29
CA THR A 255 -8.26 0.80 4.64
C THR A 255 -8.25 1.96 3.62
N GLU A 256 -7.07 2.50 3.30
CA GLU A 256 -6.93 3.60 2.33
C GLU A 256 -7.42 3.19 0.94
N ILE A 257 -7.11 1.96 0.48
CA ILE A 257 -7.61 1.39 -0.78
C ILE A 257 -9.14 1.26 -0.76
N ALA A 258 -9.70 0.72 0.32
CA ALA A 258 -11.15 0.57 0.44
C ALA A 258 -11.88 1.93 0.42
N ASP A 259 -11.31 2.94 1.06
CA ASP A 259 -11.82 4.31 1.03
C ASP A 259 -11.76 4.93 -0.37
N HIS A 260 -10.68 4.68 -1.14
CA HIS A 260 -10.55 5.13 -2.53
C HIS A 260 -11.56 4.39 -3.43
N ALA A 261 -11.65 3.08 -3.29
CA ALA A 261 -12.65 2.26 -4.01
C ALA A 261 -14.08 2.75 -3.76
N GLY A 262 -14.43 3.03 -2.49
CA GLY A 262 -15.75 3.55 -2.12
C GLY A 262 -16.08 4.90 -2.75
N ARG A 263 -15.08 5.75 -3.03
CA ARG A 263 -15.27 7.05 -3.67
C ARG A 263 -15.29 6.98 -5.19
N GLU A 264 -14.50 6.10 -5.79
CA GLU A 264 -14.18 6.16 -7.22
C GLU A 264 -14.81 5.04 -8.04
N LEU A 265 -15.05 3.85 -7.45
CA LEU A 265 -15.64 2.74 -8.17
C LEU A 265 -17.09 3.04 -8.58
N ARG A 266 -17.31 2.98 -9.88
CA ARG A 266 -18.61 3.08 -10.51
C ARG A 266 -18.64 2.07 -11.66
N LEU A 267 -19.77 1.41 -11.86
CA LEU A 267 -19.95 0.59 -13.06
C LEU A 267 -19.97 1.51 -14.29
N SER A 268 -19.07 1.28 -15.21
CA SER A 268 -19.10 1.98 -16.49
C SER A 268 -20.29 1.49 -17.30
N PRO A 269 -21.21 2.38 -17.75
CA PRO A 269 -22.22 1.98 -18.72
C PRO A 269 -21.52 1.52 -19.99
N CYS A 270 -21.87 0.35 -20.50
CA CYS A 270 -21.37 -0.10 -21.79
C CYS A 270 -21.72 0.95 -22.85
N SER A 271 -20.71 1.58 -23.41
CA SER A 271 -20.94 2.44 -24.58
C SER A 271 -21.48 1.58 -25.71
N THR A 272 -22.74 1.77 -26.05
CA THR A 272 -23.41 1.17 -27.22
C THR A 272 -22.85 1.66 -28.56
N ALA A 273 -21.67 2.29 -28.57
CA ALA A 273 -21.05 2.96 -29.70
C ALA A 273 -20.43 2.03 -30.76
N HIS A 274 -20.71 0.72 -30.76
CA HIS A 274 -20.25 -0.19 -31.83
C HIS A 274 -21.36 -0.77 -32.71
N ALA A 275 -22.57 -0.20 -32.69
CA ALA A 275 -23.69 -0.72 -33.47
C ALA A 275 -24.11 0.19 -34.66
N THR A 276 -23.25 1.06 -35.17
CA THR A 276 -23.52 1.83 -36.40
C THR A 276 -22.27 1.96 -37.26
N ASN A 277 -21.81 0.84 -37.82
CA ASN A 277 -21.03 0.81 -39.06
C ASN A 277 -21.25 -0.55 -39.75
N GLU A 278 -22.39 -0.72 -40.35
CA GLU A 278 -22.63 -1.56 -41.52
C GLU A 278 -23.24 -0.71 -42.62
#